data_148e8b0e0411a352f32af81dd924c353
#
_entry.id   148e8b0e0411a352f32af81dd924c353
#
_cell.length_a   1.000
_cell.length_b   1.000
_cell.length_c   1.000
_cell.angle_alpha   90.00
_cell.angle_beta   90.00
_cell.angle_gamma   90.00
#
_symmetry.space_group_name_H-M   'P 1'
#
loop_
_entity.id
_entity.type
_entity.pdbx_description
1 polymer ?
#
loop_
_entity_poly.entity_id
_entity_poly.type
_entity_poly.pdbx_seq_one_letter_code
_entity_poly.pdbx_strand_id
1 'polypeptide(L)'
;MRVYADNAATTKLSPAAKEAMLPYFDEIYGNPSTLYTLGQEAAEHLLACRTEIAQLIGAADPREIVFTSGGSEADNQAIISAARNGARKGKKHLISTKFEHHAVLHTLDKLRREGFDVTLLDVHENGVVRVEDVAAAIREDTALVSVMFANNEIGTIQPIQAIGALCRERGIPFHTDAVQAIGHVPVDVQAMNIDLLSCSAHKFHGPRGVGFLYARRGIPLTNIIEGGAQERGKRGGTENTPAIAGMAAALCEAVEHMAENTEKVTRLRETLIAGLSTIEHARLNGDREQRVPGTVNFCFEGIEGESLLLLLDRKGIAASSGSACTSGSLDPSHVLLAIGLPHEVAHGSLRLSVGEYNTDEEMAYIVDNVRQVVAYLRSISPVWDELETGARPHLI
;
A
#
# COMPACT_ATOMS: atom_id res chain seq x y z
N MET A 1 -7.32 -27.67 5.28
CA MET A 1 -7.83 -26.54 4.46
C MET A 1 -6.63 -25.72 3.98
N ARG A 2 -6.71 -25.05 2.84
CA ARG A 2 -5.66 -24.12 2.39
C ARG A 2 -6.29 -22.74 2.28
N VAL A 3 -5.78 -21.79 3.07
CA VAL A 3 -6.33 -20.44 3.19
C VAL A 3 -5.26 -19.41 2.81
N TYR A 4 -5.59 -18.49 1.92
CA TYR A 4 -4.74 -17.36 1.57
C TYR A 4 -5.25 -16.12 2.29
N ALA A 5 -4.49 -15.67 3.29
CA ALA A 5 -4.80 -14.50 4.12
C ALA A 5 -3.66 -13.46 4.08
N ASP A 6 -3.04 -13.29 2.90
CA ASP A 6 -1.93 -12.34 2.68
C ASP A 6 -2.15 -11.46 1.43
N ASN A 7 -3.40 -11.01 1.21
CA ASN A 7 -3.77 -10.16 0.07
C ASN A 7 -3.07 -8.79 0.08
N ALA A 8 -2.66 -8.27 1.24
CA ALA A 8 -1.86 -7.05 1.32
C ALA A 8 -0.43 -7.21 0.77
N ALA A 9 0.10 -8.44 0.69
CA ALA A 9 1.38 -8.71 0.03
C ALA A 9 1.22 -8.78 -1.49
N THR A 10 0.27 -9.57 -1.98
CA THR A 10 -0.11 -9.68 -3.41
C THR A 10 -1.46 -10.38 -3.50
N THR A 11 -2.20 -10.14 -4.57
CA THR A 11 -3.46 -10.81 -4.82
C THR A 11 -3.39 -11.79 -5.99
N LYS A 12 -4.36 -12.69 -6.06
CA LYS A 12 -4.58 -13.56 -7.22
C LYS A 12 -5.06 -12.72 -8.39
N LEU A 13 -4.54 -12.98 -9.60
CA LEU A 13 -5.04 -12.33 -10.82
C LEU A 13 -6.52 -12.67 -11.04
N SER A 14 -7.36 -11.65 -11.29
CA SER A 14 -8.78 -11.87 -11.54
C SER A 14 -9.03 -12.51 -12.91
N PRO A 15 -10.16 -13.22 -13.10
CA PRO A 15 -10.55 -13.73 -14.41
C PRO A 15 -10.68 -12.63 -15.46
N ALA A 16 -11.31 -11.50 -15.11
CA ALA A 16 -11.47 -10.36 -16.01
C ALA A 16 -10.13 -9.77 -16.44
N ALA A 17 -9.19 -9.57 -15.51
CA ALA A 17 -7.84 -9.11 -15.84
C ALA A 17 -7.12 -10.09 -16.76
N LYS A 18 -7.22 -11.40 -16.50
CA LYS A 18 -6.60 -12.43 -17.33
C LYS A 18 -7.14 -12.41 -18.75
N GLU A 19 -8.47 -12.36 -18.92
CA GLU A 19 -9.11 -12.32 -20.24
C GLU A 19 -8.73 -11.05 -21.00
N ALA A 20 -8.70 -9.89 -20.34
CA ALA A 20 -8.29 -8.63 -20.94
C ALA A 20 -6.84 -8.63 -21.45
N MET A 21 -5.96 -9.43 -20.86
CA MET A 21 -4.57 -9.55 -21.28
C MET A 21 -4.37 -10.39 -22.55
N LEU A 22 -5.19 -11.42 -22.75
CA LEU A 22 -4.96 -12.44 -23.79
C LEU A 22 -4.80 -11.88 -25.21
N PRO A 23 -5.63 -10.96 -25.69
CA PRO A 23 -5.51 -10.45 -27.08
C PRO A 23 -4.17 -9.77 -27.39
N TYR A 24 -3.48 -9.27 -26.37
CA TYR A 24 -2.20 -8.55 -26.54
C TYR A 24 -0.99 -9.47 -26.75
N PHE A 25 -1.15 -10.77 -26.67
CA PHE A 25 -0.05 -11.71 -26.91
C PHE A 25 0.04 -12.16 -28.38
N ASP A 26 -1.06 -12.09 -29.15
CA ASP A 26 -1.12 -12.61 -30.52
C ASP A 26 -1.95 -11.76 -31.50
N GLU A 27 -2.95 -11.00 -31.04
CA GLU A 27 -3.79 -10.17 -31.90
C GLU A 27 -3.33 -8.70 -31.89
N ILE A 28 -3.18 -8.08 -30.70
CA ILE A 28 -2.87 -6.65 -30.51
C ILE A 28 -1.40 -6.49 -30.05
N TYR A 29 -0.48 -7.13 -30.74
CA TYR A 29 0.94 -7.17 -30.36
C TYR A 29 1.81 -6.03 -30.92
N GLY A 30 1.19 -5.09 -31.66
CA GLY A 30 1.89 -3.95 -32.26
C GLY A 30 2.56 -3.06 -31.21
N ASN A 31 3.72 -2.47 -31.59
CA ASN A 31 4.36 -1.48 -30.73
C ASN A 31 3.60 -0.14 -30.85
N PRO A 32 3.05 0.42 -29.74
CA PRO A 32 2.25 1.65 -29.76
C PRO A 32 2.98 2.88 -30.31
N SER A 33 4.31 2.84 -30.40
CA SER A 33 5.13 3.96 -30.91
C SER A 33 5.30 3.96 -32.44
N THR A 34 4.71 2.98 -33.16
CA THR A 34 4.93 2.83 -34.62
C THR A 34 3.79 3.45 -35.42
N LEU A 35 4.07 3.82 -36.69
CA LEU A 35 3.11 4.53 -37.55
C LEU A 35 2.21 3.61 -38.37
N TYR A 36 2.51 2.33 -38.49
CA TYR A 36 1.69 1.37 -39.21
C TYR A 36 0.46 0.94 -38.39
N THR A 37 -0.55 0.39 -39.06
CA THR A 37 -1.89 0.08 -38.50
C THR A 37 -1.82 -0.71 -37.19
N LEU A 38 -1.05 -1.81 -37.14
CA LEU A 38 -0.93 -2.62 -35.93
C LEU A 38 -0.41 -1.83 -34.71
N GLY A 39 0.47 -0.86 -34.94
CA GLY A 39 0.96 -0.02 -33.86
C GLY A 39 -0.06 1.04 -33.43
N GLN A 40 -0.82 1.58 -34.38
CA GLN A 40 -1.91 2.54 -34.08
C GLN A 40 -3.04 1.87 -33.33
N GLU A 41 -3.43 0.65 -33.67
CA GLU A 41 -4.41 -0.15 -32.93
C GLU A 41 -3.95 -0.37 -31.48
N ALA A 42 -2.68 -0.78 -31.28
CA ALA A 42 -2.12 -0.92 -29.94
C ALA A 42 -2.11 0.41 -29.16
N ALA A 43 -1.82 1.54 -29.82
CA ALA A 43 -1.85 2.87 -29.22
C ALA A 43 -3.28 3.30 -28.81
N GLU A 44 -4.28 2.99 -29.63
CA GLU A 44 -5.69 3.26 -29.32
C GLU A 44 -6.15 2.46 -28.10
N HIS A 45 -5.83 1.17 -28.04
CA HIS A 45 -6.12 0.34 -26.86
C HIS A 45 -5.41 0.84 -25.61
N LEU A 46 -4.14 1.22 -25.71
CA LEU A 46 -3.39 1.81 -24.59
C LEU A 46 -4.03 3.11 -24.10
N LEU A 47 -4.50 3.95 -25.02
CA LEU A 47 -5.23 5.18 -24.69
C LEU A 47 -6.58 4.87 -24.03
N ALA A 48 -7.30 3.87 -24.48
CA ALA A 48 -8.57 3.45 -23.86
C ALA A 48 -8.36 3.01 -22.40
N CYS A 49 -7.38 2.13 -22.14
CA CYS A 49 -7.03 1.71 -20.77
C CYS A 49 -6.64 2.90 -19.88
N ARG A 50 -5.86 3.83 -20.42
CA ARG A 50 -5.44 5.05 -19.70
C ARG A 50 -6.64 5.93 -19.37
N THR A 51 -7.58 6.06 -20.29
CA THR A 51 -8.80 6.87 -20.12
C THR A 51 -9.69 6.26 -19.03
N GLU A 52 -9.88 4.95 -19.08
CA GLU A 52 -10.65 4.23 -18.07
C GLU A 52 -10.07 4.38 -16.67
N ILE A 53 -8.75 4.15 -16.51
CA ILE A 53 -8.07 4.35 -15.21
C ILE A 53 -8.24 5.79 -14.73
N ALA A 54 -8.07 6.78 -15.61
CA ALA A 54 -8.23 8.19 -15.24
C ALA A 54 -9.66 8.49 -14.73
N GLN A 55 -10.68 7.96 -15.39
CA GLN A 55 -12.08 8.11 -14.98
C GLN A 55 -12.36 7.46 -13.63
N LEU A 56 -11.83 6.25 -13.40
CA LEU A 56 -12.06 5.47 -12.17
C LEU A 56 -11.47 6.12 -10.91
N ILE A 57 -10.44 6.96 -11.06
CA ILE A 57 -9.84 7.69 -9.93
C ILE A 57 -10.22 9.19 -9.90
N GLY A 58 -11.11 9.64 -10.77
CA GLY A 58 -11.53 11.04 -10.85
C GLY A 58 -10.48 12.00 -11.41
N ALA A 59 -9.52 11.53 -12.22
CA ALA A 59 -8.55 12.39 -12.90
C ALA A 59 -9.23 13.23 -14.01
N ALA A 60 -8.74 14.48 -14.20
CA ALA A 60 -9.34 15.40 -15.17
C ALA A 60 -8.97 15.08 -16.63
N ASP A 61 -7.84 14.44 -16.86
CA ASP A 61 -7.29 14.16 -18.18
C ASP A 61 -6.53 12.83 -18.17
N PRO A 62 -6.72 11.93 -19.16
CA PRO A 62 -5.95 10.69 -19.24
C PRO A 62 -4.42 10.91 -19.26
N ARG A 63 -3.95 12.06 -19.72
CA ARG A 63 -2.53 12.43 -19.73
C ARG A 63 -1.93 12.62 -18.34
N GLU A 64 -2.76 12.67 -17.29
CA GLU A 64 -2.31 12.70 -15.89
C GLU A 64 -1.88 11.31 -15.38
N ILE A 65 -2.20 10.24 -16.12
CA ILE A 65 -1.74 8.88 -15.85
C ILE A 65 -0.41 8.61 -16.57
N VAL A 66 0.57 8.09 -15.85
CA VAL A 66 1.86 7.60 -16.38
C VAL A 66 2.05 6.16 -15.92
N PHE A 67 2.17 5.23 -16.86
CA PHE A 67 2.38 3.83 -16.52
C PHE A 67 3.80 3.57 -15.99
N THR A 68 3.87 2.74 -14.97
CA THR A 68 5.10 2.36 -14.27
C THR A 68 5.17 0.84 -14.11
N SER A 69 6.28 0.32 -13.60
CA SER A 69 6.40 -1.10 -13.26
C SER A 69 5.71 -1.48 -11.94
N GLY A 70 5.17 -0.52 -11.21
CA GLY A 70 4.49 -0.71 -9.92
C GLY A 70 4.62 0.47 -8.98
N GLY A 71 4.14 0.31 -7.75
CA GLY A 71 4.10 1.36 -6.74
C GLY A 71 5.47 1.94 -6.41
N SER A 72 6.49 1.10 -6.26
CA SER A 72 7.84 1.58 -5.90
C SER A 72 8.45 2.51 -6.95
N GLU A 73 8.24 2.23 -8.25
CA GLU A 73 8.67 3.14 -9.32
C GLU A 73 7.86 4.44 -9.27
N ALA A 74 6.55 4.34 -9.07
CA ALA A 74 5.66 5.50 -8.99
C ALA A 74 6.03 6.41 -7.80
N ASP A 75 6.27 5.86 -6.60
CA ASP A 75 6.71 6.60 -5.42
C ASP A 75 8.04 7.32 -5.66
N ASN A 76 9.02 6.59 -6.18
CA ASN A 76 10.33 7.17 -6.50
C ASN A 76 10.19 8.33 -7.48
N GLN A 77 9.45 8.16 -8.57
CA GLN A 77 9.26 9.20 -9.58
C GLN A 77 8.53 10.41 -9.02
N ALA A 78 7.46 10.20 -8.25
CA ALA A 78 6.70 11.27 -7.62
C ALA A 78 7.58 12.13 -6.70
N ILE A 79 8.24 11.49 -5.74
CA ILE A 79 9.03 12.14 -4.70
C ILE A 79 10.26 12.84 -5.30
N ILE A 80 11.01 12.16 -6.18
CA ILE A 80 12.18 12.74 -6.84
C ILE A 80 11.79 13.93 -7.72
N SER A 81 10.67 13.83 -8.44
CA SER A 81 10.17 14.92 -9.28
C SER A 81 9.80 16.15 -8.45
N ALA A 82 9.03 15.98 -7.39
CA ALA A 82 8.63 17.07 -6.51
C ALA A 82 9.84 17.72 -5.83
N ALA A 83 10.78 16.92 -5.32
CA ALA A 83 12.01 17.42 -4.70
C ALA A 83 12.85 18.25 -5.67
N ARG A 84 13.10 17.74 -6.89
CA ARG A 84 13.90 18.46 -7.90
C ARG A 84 13.20 19.73 -8.39
N ASN A 85 11.88 19.70 -8.56
CA ASN A 85 11.09 20.89 -8.93
C ASN A 85 11.11 21.94 -7.82
N GLY A 86 11.01 21.51 -6.57
CA GLY A 86 11.16 22.37 -5.40
C GLY A 86 12.53 23.03 -5.34
N ALA A 87 13.60 22.24 -5.49
CA ALA A 87 14.99 22.74 -5.44
C ALA A 87 15.28 23.84 -6.47
N ARG A 88 14.69 23.74 -7.68
CA ARG A 88 14.78 24.82 -8.70
C ARG A 88 14.16 26.14 -8.24
N LYS A 89 13.31 26.12 -7.23
CA LYS A 89 12.64 27.27 -6.63
C LYS A 89 13.20 27.61 -5.24
N GLY A 90 14.34 27.03 -4.87
CA GLY A 90 14.95 27.21 -3.54
C GLY A 90 14.29 26.41 -2.40
N LYS A 91 13.37 25.52 -2.71
CA LYS A 91 12.65 24.68 -1.72
C LYS A 91 13.30 23.31 -1.63
N LYS A 92 13.77 22.93 -0.45
CA LYS A 92 14.48 21.65 -0.23
C LYS A 92 13.96 20.84 0.96
N HIS A 93 12.87 21.25 1.57
CA HIS A 93 12.27 20.53 2.67
C HIS A 93 11.17 19.59 2.18
N LEU A 94 11.17 18.34 2.68
CA LEU A 94 10.21 17.30 2.39
C LEU A 94 9.59 16.80 3.69
N ILE A 95 8.29 16.63 3.71
CA ILE A 95 7.54 16.11 4.86
C ILE A 95 6.96 14.74 4.50
N SER A 96 7.12 13.75 5.40
CA SER A 96 6.50 12.43 5.29
C SER A 96 6.24 11.86 6.68
N THR A 97 5.92 10.57 6.78
CA THR A 97 5.66 9.90 8.05
C THR A 97 6.67 8.79 8.34
N LYS A 98 6.81 8.39 9.62
CA LYS A 98 7.75 7.34 10.03
C LYS A 98 7.32 5.94 9.61
N PHE A 99 6.08 5.74 9.19
CA PHE A 99 5.50 4.41 8.92
C PHE A 99 5.20 4.14 7.44
N GLU A 100 5.75 4.95 6.54
CA GLU A 100 5.62 4.78 5.10
C GLU A 100 6.20 3.45 4.60
N HIS A 101 5.78 3.04 3.42
CA HIS A 101 6.44 1.95 2.71
C HIS A 101 7.93 2.29 2.43
N HIS A 102 8.80 1.27 2.43
CA HIS A 102 10.24 1.46 2.20
C HIS A 102 10.57 2.15 0.87
N ALA A 103 9.71 2.05 -0.16
CA ALA A 103 9.88 2.78 -1.40
C ALA A 103 9.86 4.30 -1.20
N VAL A 104 9.07 4.79 -0.25
CA VAL A 104 9.04 6.21 0.16
C VAL A 104 10.22 6.53 1.07
N LEU A 105 10.41 5.79 2.17
CA LEU A 105 11.45 6.06 3.16
C LEU A 105 12.86 6.03 2.56
N HIS A 106 13.20 5.01 1.77
CA HIS A 106 14.52 4.91 1.15
C HIS A 106 14.75 5.97 0.07
N THR A 107 13.69 6.40 -0.63
CA THR A 107 13.77 7.54 -1.57
C THR A 107 14.05 8.85 -0.82
N LEU A 108 13.39 9.08 0.31
CA LEU A 108 13.63 10.23 1.17
C LEU A 108 15.05 10.21 1.76
N ASP A 109 15.54 9.04 2.19
CA ASP A 109 16.92 8.89 2.68
C ASP A 109 17.96 9.15 1.59
N LYS A 110 17.69 8.73 0.36
CA LYS A 110 18.53 9.09 -0.80
C LYS A 110 18.57 10.61 -0.97
N LEU A 111 17.42 11.28 -0.97
CA LEU A 111 17.34 12.74 -1.13
C LEU A 111 18.00 13.49 0.04
N ARG A 112 17.91 12.95 1.28
CA ARG A 112 18.64 13.51 2.44
C ARG A 112 20.15 13.50 2.20
N ARG A 113 20.70 12.41 1.64
CA ARG A 113 22.12 12.34 1.22
C ARG A 113 22.47 13.30 0.09
N GLU A 114 21.48 13.69 -0.73
CA GLU A 114 21.62 14.68 -1.80
C GLU A 114 21.45 16.15 -1.30
N GLY A 115 21.28 16.36 0.00
CA GLY A 115 21.20 17.69 0.64
C GLY A 115 19.78 18.26 0.73
N PHE A 116 18.76 17.42 0.70
CA PHE A 116 17.38 17.77 1.09
C PHE A 116 17.19 17.62 2.60
N ASP A 117 16.36 18.46 3.18
CA ASP A 117 15.92 18.32 4.56
C ASP A 117 14.62 17.50 4.58
N VAL A 118 14.52 16.51 5.47
CA VAL A 118 13.38 15.60 5.56
C VAL A 118 12.86 15.54 6.98
N THR A 119 11.62 15.95 7.17
CA THR A 119 10.87 15.76 8.41
C THR A 119 9.99 14.51 8.29
N LEU A 120 10.19 13.54 9.19
CA LEU A 120 9.33 12.38 9.33
C LEU A 120 8.44 12.58 10.56
N LEU A 121 7.14 12.74 10.31
CA LEU A 121 6.14 12.92 11.36
C LEU A 121 5.90 11.62 12.12
N ASP A 122 5.62 11.75 13.40
CA ASP A 122 5.10 10.66 14.21
C ASP A 122 3.66 10.33 13.78
N VAL A 123 3.30 9.07 13.95
CA VAL A 123 1.92 8.60 13.91
C VAL A 123 1.50 8.22 15.33
N HIS A 124 0.23 8.42 15.65
CA HIS A 124 -0.26 8.12 16.98
C HIS A 124 -0.51 6.60 17.17
N GLU A 125 -0.88 6.16 18.35
CA GLU A 125 -1.08 4.75 18.68
C GLU A 125 -2.05 4.01 17.75
N ASN A 126 -3.01 4.74 17.16
CA ASN A 126 -3.93 4.21 16.15
C ASN A 126 -3.34 4.23 14.72
N GLY A 127 -2.12 4.71 14.54
CA GLY A 127 -1.47 4.81 13.22
C GLY A 127 -2.03 5.92 12.34
N VAL A 128 -2.58 7.00 12.91
CA VAL A 128 -3.09 8.16 12.17
C VAL A 128 -2.15 9.35 12.39
N VAL A 129 -1.72 10.01 11.30
CA VAL A 129 -1.05 11.31 11.37
C VAL A 129 -2.10 12.40 11.59
N ARG A 130 -1.85 13.35 12.49
CA ARG A 130 -2.74 14.49 12.70
C ARG A 130 -2.47 15.57 11.67
N VAL A 131 -3.54 16.18 11.16
CA VAL A 131 -3.44 17.28 10.19
C VAL A 131 -2.68 18.48 10.79
N GLU A 132 -2.83 18.70 12.09
CA GLU A 132 -2.15 19.75 12.85
C GLU A 132 -0.62 19.53 12.88
N ASP A 133 -0.16 18.27 12.97
CA ASP A 133 1.26 17.93 12.96
C ASP A 133 1.86 18.19 11.56
N VAL A 134 1.09 17.88 10.49
CA VAL A 134 1.47 18.24 9.13
C VAL A 134 1.55 19.77 8.98
N ALA A 135 0.56 20.51 9.48
CA ALA A 135 0.50 21.96 9.40
C ALA A 135 1.67 22.61 10.13
N ALA A 136 2.02 22.10 11.32
CA ALA A 136 3.14 22.61 12.13
C ALA A 136 4.52 22.33 11.49
N ALA A 137 4.65 21.26 10.72
CA ALA A 137 5.88 20.91 10.03
C ALA A 137 6.11 21.71 8.72
N ILE A 138 5.07 22.30 8.15
CA ILE A 138 5.18 23.08 6.91
C ILE A 138 6.03 24.35 7.13
N ARG A 139 6.99 24.55 6.22
CA ARG A 139 7.90 25.72 6.19
C ARG A 139 7.81 26.41 4.83
N GLU A 140 8.41 27.60 4.71
CA GLU A 140 8.46 28.35 3.44
C GLU A 140 9.18 27.57 2.33
N ASP A 141 10.20 26.78 2.70
CA ASP A 141 11.00 25.96 1.81
C ASP A 141 10.46 24.53 1.63
N THR A 142 9.24 24.23 2.08
CA THR A 142 8.61 22.92 1.87
C THR A 142 8.29 22.71 0.38
N ALA A 143 8.82 21.62 -0.19
CA ALA A 143 8.68 21.23 -1.59
C ALA A 143 7.63 20.13 -1.82
N LEU A 144 7.37 19.30 -0.81
CA LEU A 144 6.45 18.16 -0.89
C LEU A 144 5.95 17.78 0.50
N VAL A 145 4.68 17.39 0.57
CA VAL A 145 4.12 16.53 1.63
C VAL A 145 3.78 15.19 1.00
N SER A 146 4.26 14.10 1.59
CA SER A 146 4.00 12.72 1.14
C SER A 146 3.51 11.89 2.31
N VAL A 147 2.25 11.45 2.25
CA VAL A 147 1.62 10.60 3.29
C VAL A 147 0.88 9.49 2.60
N MET A 148 1.18 8.24 2.95
CA MET A 148 0.50 7.07 2.37
C MET A 148 -1.00 7.11 2.66
N PHE A 149 -1.82 6.60 1.74
CA PHE A 149 -3.27 6.61 1.89
C PHE A 149 -3.74 5.66 2.98
N ALA A 150 -3.23 4.45 2.96
CA ALA A 150 -3.51 3.41 3.95
C ALA A 150 -2.26 2.58 4.21
N ASN A 151 -2.02 2.27 5.48
CA ASN A 151 -0.84 1.50 5.84
C ASN A 151 -1.00 0.00 5.50
N ASN A 152 -0.01 -0.58 4.85
CA ASN A 152 0.00 -1.96 4.37
C ASN A 152 0.12 -3.02 5.47
N GLU A 153 0.48 -2.63 6.70
CA GLU A 153 0.66 -3.55 7.83
C GLU A 153 -0.51 -3.52 8.79
N ILE A 154 -0.93 -2.34 9.22
CA ILE A 154 -1.98 -2.16 10.23
C ILE A 154 -3.33 -1.79 9.62
N GLY A 155 -3.37 -1.47 8.32
CA GLY A 155 -4.60 -1.16 7.59
C GLY A 155 -5.16 0.24 7.81
N THR A 156 -4.62 1.05 8.72
CA THR A 156 -5.15 2.38 9.06
C THR A 156 -5.13 3.32 7.86
N ILE A 157 -6.28 3.97 7.61
CA ILE A 157 -6.48 4.98 6.55
C ILE A 157 -6.12 6.36 7.11
N GLN A 158 -5.40 7.16 6.33
CA GLN A 158 -4.98 8.51 6.70
C GLN A 158 -6.02 9.57 6.30
N PRO A 159 -6.03 10.75 6.95
CA PRO A 159 -6.96 11.84 6.65
C PRO A 159 -6.58 12.59 5.36
N ILE A 160 -6.52 11.86 4.23
CA ILE A 160 -5.99 12.31 2.93
C ILE A 160 -6.66 13.58 2.43
N GLN A 161 -8.00 13.64 2.49
CA GLN A 161 -8.74 14.81 2.04
C GLN A 161 -8.40 16.08 2.81
N ALA A 162 -8.23 15.96 4.14
CA ALA A 162 -7.89 17.10 4.98
C ALA A 162 -6.43 17.54 4.77
N ILE A 163 -5.50 16.59 4.62
CA ILE A 163 -4.09 16.88 4.29
C ILE A 163 -4.01 17.52 2.90
N GLY A 164 -4.72 16.97 1.91
CA GLY A 164 -4.77 17.53 0.56
C GLY A 164 -5.31 18.97 0.52
N ALA A 165 -6.37 19.25 1.30
CA ALA A 165 -6.92 20.60 1.44
C ALA A 165 -5.90 21.56 2.06
N LEU A 166 -5.22 21.17 3.13
CA LEU A 166 -4.14 21.95 3.76
C LEU A 166 -3.01 22.23 2.77
N CYS A 167 -2.53 21.20 2.05
CA CYS A 167 -1.45 21.37 1.07
C CYS A 167 -1.85 22.30 -0.08
N ARG A 168 -3.11 22.18 -0.54
CA ARG A 168 -3.68 23.04 -1.58
C ARG A 168 -3.72 24.51 -1.12
N GLU A 169 -4.17 24.78 0.11
CA GLU A 169 -4.18 26.12 0.71
C GLU A 169 -2.76 26.73 0.79
N ARG A 170 -1.78 25.89 1.14
CA ARG A 170 -0.37 26.32 1.28
C ARG A 170 0.42 26.33 -0.04
N GLY A 171 -0.18 25.89 -1.15
CA GLY A 171 0.49 25.81 -2.45
C GLY A 171 1.65 24.82 -2.50
N ILE A 172 1.55 23.73 -1.73
CA ILE A 172 2.56 22.67 -1.64
C ILE A 172 2.01 21.43 -2.35
N PRO A 173 2.78 20.79 -3.25
CA PRO A 173 2.39 19.51 -3.84
C PRO A 173 2.14 18.43 -2.78
N PHE A 174 1.05 17.66 -2.95
CA PHE A 174 0.69 16.55 -2.10
C PHE A 174 0.79 15.23 -2.86
N HIS A 175 1.60 14.31 -2.35
CA HIS A 175 1.74 12.92 -2.82
C HIS A 175 1.12 11.95 -1.82
N THR A 176 0.49 10.91 -2.33
CA THR A 176 0.04 9.77 -1.53
C THR A 176 0.41 8.45 -2.20
N ASP A 177 1.07 7.55 -1.46
CA ASP A 177 1.13 6.14 -1.81
C ASP A 177 -0.25 5.52 -1.55
N ALA A 178 -1.01 5.27 -2.62
CA ALA A 178 -2.35 4.71 -2.55
C ALA A 178 -2.40 3.23 -2.94
N VAL A 179 -1.27 2.54 -2.90
CA VAL A 179 -1.13 1.12 -3.30
C VAL A 179 -2.08 0.20 -2.52
N GLN A 180 -2.36 0.50 -1.25
CA GLN A 180 -3.30 -0.27 -0.41
C GLN A 180 -4.73 0.29 -0.42
N ALA A 181 -4.98 1.39 -1.13
CA ALA A 181 -6.29 2.06 -1.16
C ALA A 181 -7.04 1.84 -2.48
N ILE A 182 -6.34 1.99 -3.61
CA ILE A 182 -6.92 1.83 -4.94
C ILE A 182 -7.55 0.44 -5.10
N GLY A 183 -8.83 0.41 -5.53
CA GLY A 183 -9.61 -0.80 -5.66
C GLY A 183 -10.24 -1.33 -4.36
N HIS A 184 -9.92 -0.74 -3.20
CA HIS A 184 -10.43 -1.17 -1.89
C HIS A 184 -11.29 -0.12 -1.18
N VAL A 185 -11.01 1.15 -1.41
CA VAL A 185 -11.78 2.28 -0.87
C VAL A 185 -11.98 3.34 -1.96
N PRO A 186 -13.03 4.18 -1.85
CA PRO A 186 -13.25 5.24 -2.83
C PRO A 186 -12.08 6.23 -2.89
N VAL A 187 -11.60 6.52 -4.09
CA VAL A 187 -10.55 7.51 -4.34
C VAL A 187 -11.00 8.45 -5.45
N ASP A 188 -11.02 9.75 -5.17
CA ASP A 188 -11.22 10.82 -6.14
C ASP A 188 -10.11 11.84 -5.97
N VAL A 189 -9.16 11.84 -6.91
CA VAL A 189 -7.95 12.67 -6.81
C VAL A 189 -8.24 14.17 -6.84
N GLN A 190 -9.34 14.59 -7.47
CA GLN A 190 -9.75 15.99 -7.51
C GLN A 190 -10.42 16.42 -6.20
N ALA A 191 -11.41 15.65 -5.72
CA ALA A 191 -12.12 15.92 -4.48
C ALA A 191 -11.20 15.87 -3.26
N MET A 192 -10.20 14.99 -3.27
CA MET A 192 -9.22 14.83 -2.20
C MET A 192 -8.00 15.76 -2.33
N ASN A 193 -7.95 16.60 -3.37
CA ASN A 193 -6.84 17.52 -3.63
C ASN A 193 -5.46 16.84 -3.74
N ILE A 194 -5.42 15.65 -4.29
CA ILE A 194 -4.18 14.89 -4.52
C ILE A 194 -3.49 15.45 -5.77
N ASP A 195 -2.18 15.67 -5.71
CA ASP A 195 -1.37 16.13 -6.83
C ASP A 195 -0.58 15.01 -7.49
N LEU A 196 -0.18 14.02 -6.69
CA LEU A 196 0.57 12.83 -7.12
C LEU A 196 0.01 11.61 -6.36
N LEU A 197 -0.23 10.51 -7.07
CA LEU A 197 -0.70 9.27 -6.46
C LEU A 197 -0.02 8.06 -7.08
N SER A 198 0.50 7.18 -6.23
CA SER A 198 1.15 5.93 -6.64
C SER A 198 0.21 4.74 -6.51
N CYS A 199 0.26 3.84 -7.51
CA CYS A 199 -0.58 2.66 -7.58
C CYS A 199 0.19 1.43 -8.10
N SER A 200 -0.25 0.22 -7.67
CA SER A 200 0.29 -1.07 -8.11
C SER A 200 -0.82 -2.08 -8.34
N ALA A 201 -0.92 -2.61 -9.56
CA ALA A 201 -2.05 -3.43 -10.00
C ALA A 201 -2.25 -4.71 -9.19
N HIS A 202 -1.17 -5.34 -8.73
CA HIS A 202 -1.24 -6.61 -8.03
C HIS A 202 -1.84 -6.55 -6.62
N LYS A 203 -2.27 -5.38 -6.17
CA LYS A 203 -2.97 -5.21 -4.89
C LYS A 203 -4.50 -5.29 -5.03
N PHE A 204 -5.02 -5.10 -6.24
CA PHE A 204 -6.44 -5.19 -6.57
C PHE A 204 -6.70 -6.18 -7.72
N HIS A 205 -6.09 -7.36 -7.65
CA HIS A 205 -6.28 -8.47 -8.59
C HIS A 205 -5.81 -8.23 -10.02
N GLY A 206 -5.01 -7.19 -10.25
CA GLY A 206 -4.31 -6.96 -11.50
C GLY A 206 -2.97 -7.71 -11.60
N PRO A 207 -2.30 -7.66 -12.75
CA PRO A 207 -1.02 -8.32 -12.96
C PRO A 207 0.11 -7.68 -12.16
N ARG A 208 1.15 -8.48 -11.83
CA ARG A 208 2.39 -8.00 -11.24
C ARG A 208 3.23 -7.27 -12.28
N GLY A 209 4.11 -6.37 -11.85
CA GLY A 209 5.06 -5.68 -12.72
C GLY A 209 4.43 -4.55 -13.53
N VAL A 210 3.28 -4.05 -13.11
CA VAL A 210 2.62 -2.86 -13.67
C VAL A 210 1.94 -2.06 -12.56
N GLY A 211 1.94 -0.75 -12.74
CA GLY A 211 1.25 0.23 -11.91
C GLY A 211 1.12 1.55 -12.67
N PHE A 212 0.72 2.57 -11.98
CA PHE A 212 0.71 3.92 -12.54
C PHE A 212 1.06 4.97 -11.49
N LEU A 213 1.56 6.08 -11.97
CA LEU A 213 1.66 7.36 -11.27
C LEU A 213 0.59 8.29 -11.85
N TYR A 214 -0.35 8.75 -11.02
CA TYR A 214 -1.14 9.93 -11.32
C TYR A 214 -0.33 11.16 -11.01
N ALA A 215 -0.27 12.10 -11.94
CA ALA A 215 0.35 13.40 -11.75
C ALA A 215 -0.56 14.49 -12.31
N ARG A 216 -1.13 15.30 -11.43
CA ARG A 216 -2.04 16.39 -11.79
C ARG A 216 -1.40 17.29 -12.85
N ARG A 217 -2.17 17.71 -13.82
CA ARG A 217 -1.73 18.62 -14.88
C ARG A 217 -1.03 19.85 -14.29
N GLY A 218 0.15 20.14 -14.81
CA GLY A 218 1.02 21.24 -14.34
C GLY A 218 2.08 20.79 -13.32
N ILE A 219 2.06 19.56 -12.83
CA ILE A 219 3.16 18.99 -12.04
C ILE A 219 4.21 18.40 -13.00
N PRO A 220 5.42 18.97 -13.10
CA PRO A 220 6.45 18.42 -13.94
C PRO A 220 6.99 17.10 -13.37
N LEU A 221 7.06 16.06 -14.20
CA LEU A 221 7.71 14.81 -13.81
C LEU A 221 9.14 14.75 -14.35
N THR A 222 10.06 14.34 -13.50
CA THR A 222 11.42 13.97 -13.88
C THR A 222 11.40 12.53 -14.36
N ASN A 223 11.99 12.26 -15.53
CA ASN A 223 12.23 10.90 -15.98
C ASN A 223 13.30 10.25 -15.09
N ILE A 224 12.98 9.09 -14.53
CA ILE A 224 13.92 8.29 -13.70
C ILE A 224 14.37 7.01 -14.42
N ILE A 225 13.71 6.66 -15.52
CA ILE A 225 14.08 5.56 -16.41
C ILE A 225 14.32 6.15 -17.79
N GLU A 226 15.56 6.45 -18.10
CA GLU A 226 15.95 7.03 -19.37
C GLU A 226 15.70 6.07 -20.54
N GLY A 227 15.32 6.60 -21.71
CA GLY A 227 15.02 5.80 -22.88
C GLY A 227 14.37 6.61 -24.00
N GLY A 228 13.44 5.98 -24.72
CA GLY A 228 12.67 6.63 -25.78
C GLY A 228 11.60 7.61 -25.25
N ALA A 229 10.77 8.10 -26.16
CA ALA A 229 9.72 9.08 -25.85
C ALA A 229 8.40 8.47 -25.30
N GLN A 230 8.44 7.20 -24.87
CA GLN A 230 7.28 6.55 -24.26
C GLN A 230 6.77 7.37 -23.05
N GLU A 231 5.50 7.18 -22.72
CA GLU A 231 4.83 7.99 -21.69
C GLU A 231 5.07 9.51 -21.85
N ARG A 232 5.16 9.97 -23.10
CA ARG A 232 5.40 11.39 -23.45
C ARG A 232 6.74 11.91 -22.87
N GLY A 233 7.77 11.04 -22.88
CA GLY A 233 9.11 11.32 -22.36
C GLY A 233 9.20 11.31 -20.82
N LYS A 234 8.18 10.83 -20.13
CA LYS A 234 8.17 10.77 -18.67
C LYS A 234 8.68 9.44 -18.11
N ARG A 235 8.69 8.39 -18.95
CA ARG A 235 9.16 7.06 -18.58
C ARG A 235 9.55 6.30 -19.85
N GLY A 236 10.85 5.98 -19.99
CA GLY A 236 11.38 5.26 -21.14
C GLY A 236 11.07 3.76 -21.12
N GLY A 237 11.12 3.13 -22.28
CA GLY A 237 10.85 1.69 -22.48
C GLY A 237 9.46 1.40 -23.02
N THR A 238 9.38 0.40 -23.91
CA THR A 238 8.12 -0.03 -24.54
C THR A 238 7.07 -0.37 -23.48
N GLU A 239 5.88 0.09 -23.68
CA GLU A 239 4.77 -0.12 -22.74
C GLU A 239 4.38 -1.60 -22.67
N ASN A 240 4.16 -2.09 -21.46
CA ASN A 240 3.66 -3.45 -21.20
C ASN A 240 2.15 -3.50 -21.44
N THR A 241 1.74 -3.49 -22.73
CA THR A 241 0.33 -3.38 -23.13
C THR A 241 -0.55 -4.49 -22.54
N PRO A 242 -0.14 -5.78 -22.51
CA PRO A 242 -0.96 -6.81 -21.86
C PRO A 242 -1.22 -6.52 -20.38
N ALA A 243 -0.16 -6.15 -19.64
CA ALA A 243 -0.32 -5.90 -18.21
C ALA A 243 -1.12 -4.62 -17.92
N ILE A 244 -1.01 -3.59 -18.78
CA ILE A 244 -1.81 -2.37 -18.67
C ILE A 244 -3.30 -2.68 -18.90
N ALA A 245 -3.63 -3.48 -19.90
CA ALA A 245 -5.01 -3.92 -20.15
C ALA A 245 -5.56 -4.72 -18.97
N GLY A 246 -4.79 -5.66 -18.43
CA GLY A 246 -5.17 -6.42 -17.25
C GLY A 246 -5.34 -5.55 -16.00
N MET A 247 -4.51 -4.51 -15.83
CA MET A 247 -4.64 -3.53 -14.74
C MET A 247 -5.93 -2.71 -14.87
N ALA A 248 -6.25 -2.21 -16.05
CA ALA A 248 -7.46 -1.44 -16.28
C ALA A 248 -8.72 -2.28 -16.01
N ALA A 249 -8.78 -3.51 -16.53
CA ALA A 249 -9.89 -4.42 -16.29
C ALA A 249 -10.04 -4.79 -14.79
N ALA A 250 -8.93 -5.05 -14.10
CA ALA A 250 -8.95 -5.33 -12.66
C ALA A 250 -9.46 -4.13 -11.84
N LEU A 251 -9.04 -2.91 -12.19
CA LEU A 251 -9.49 -1.71 -11.49
C LEU A 251 -10.98 -1.44 -11.75
N CYS A 252 -11.45 -1.64 -12.99
CA CYS A 252 -12.87 -1.52 -13.34
C CYS A 252 -13.71 -2.49 -12.50
N GLU A 253 -13.35 -3.78 -12.48
CA GLU A 253 -14.00 -4.81 -11.67
C GLU A 253 -14.00 -4.46 -10.17
N ALA A 254 -12.85 -4.02 -9.64
CA ALA A 254 -12.73 -3.65 -8.24
C ALA A 254 -13.60 -2.44 -7.85
N VAL A 255 -13.72 -1.43 -8.71
CA VAL A 255 -14.56 -0.24 -8.47
C VAL A 255 -16.04 -0.58 -8.63
N GLU A 256 -16.40 -1.36 -9.64
CA GLU A 256 -17.80 -1.79 -9.90
C GLU A 256 -18.37 -2.59 -8.72
N HIS A 257 -17.59 -3.50 -8.16
CA HIS A 257 -17.99 -4.36 -7.04
C HIS A 257 -17.55 -3.85 -5.66
N MET A 258 -17.02 -2.63 -5.57
CA MET A 258 -16.41 -2.10 -4.34
C MET A 258 -17.36 -2.15 -3.13
N ALA A 259 -18.62 -1.76 -3.30
CA ALA A 259 -19.58 -1.72 -2.19
C ALA A 259 -19.86 -3.12 -1.62
N GLU A 260 -20.12 -4.09 -2.50
CA GLU A 260 -20.38 -5.50 -2.14
C GLU A 260 -19.15 -6.13 -1.49
N ASN A 261 -17.98 -5.94 -2.11
CA ASN A 261 -16.71 -6.47 -1.61
C ASN A 261 -16.36 -5.85 -0.24
N THR A 262 -16.57 -4.54 -0.07
CA THR A 262 -16.32 -3.86 1.21
C THR A 262 -17.20 -4.44 2.32
N GLU A 263 -18.50 -4.65 2.08
CA GLU A 263 -19.42 -5.23 3.06
C GLU A 263 -18.97 -6.65 3.46
N LYS A 264 -18.74 -7.52 2.47
CA LYS A 264 -18.29 -8.90 2.69
C LYS A 264 -16.98 -8.96 3.45
N VAL A 265 -15.95 -8.25 2.94
CA VAL A 265 -14.59 -8.33 3.47
C VAL A 265 -14.52 -7.71 4.87
N THR A 266 -15.27 -6.63 5.12
CA THR A 266 -15.39 -6.04 6.47
C THR A 266 -15.98 -7.04 7.45
N ARG A 267 -17.04 -7.77 7.08
CA ARG A 267 -17.64 -8.80 7.93
C ARG A 267 -16.64 -9.92 8.26
N LEU A 268 -15.88 -10.39 7.27
CA LEU A 268 -14.81 -11.38 7.48
C LEU A 268 -13.73 -10.86 8.42
N ARG A 269 -13.29 -9.61 8.24
CA ARG A 269 -12.35 -8.93 9.12
C ARG A 269 -12.87 -8.87 10.56
N GLU A 270 -14.13 -8.49 10.76
CA GLU A 270 -14.72 -8.39 12.10
C GLU A 270 -14.77 -9.76 12.79
N THR A 271 -15.01 -10.82 12.05
CA THR A 271 -14.94 -12.20 12.59
C THR A 271 -13.54 -12.53 13.09
N LEU A 272 -12.49 -12.16 12.33
CA LEU A 272 -11.10 -12.33 12.76
C LEU A 272 -10.78 -11.51 14.00
N ILE A 273 -11.16 -10.23 14.00
CA ILE A 273 -10.88 -9.33 15.13
C ILE A 273 -11.58 -9.85 16.39
N ALA A 274 -12.87 -10.19 16.31
CA ALA A 274 -13.61 -10.73 17.44
C ALA A 274 -12.98 -12.01 17.99
N GLY A 275 -12.62 -12.95 17.11
CA GLY A 275 -12.03 -14.21 17.52
C GLY A 275 -10.62 -14.08 18.11
N LEU A 276 -9.77 -13.26 17.51
CA LEU A 276 -8.38 -13.08 17.97
C LEU A 276 -8.30 -12.25 19.25
N SER A 277 -9.23 -11.31 19.46
CA SER A 277 -9.31 -10.51 20.69
C SER A 277 -9.68 -11.34 21.93
N THR A 278 -10.11 -12.60 21.78
CA THR A 278 -10.33 -13.53 22.92
C THR A 278 -9.05 -14.17 23.44
N ILE A 279 -7.94 -14.01 22.73
CA ILE A 279 -6.64 -14.51 23.16
C ILE A 279 -6.08 -13.51 24.18
N GLU A 280 -5.77 -13.97 25.38
CA GLU A 280 -5.19 -13.12 26.43
C GLU A 280 -3.86 -12.52 25.95
N HIS A 281 -3.57 -11.30 26.41
CA HIS A 281 -2.35 -10.57 26.00
C HIS A 281 -2.15 -10.54 24.48
N ALA A 282 -3.24 -10.23 23.78
CA ALA A 282 -3.26 -9.95 22.35
C ALA A 282 -3.74 -8.52 22.11
N ARG A 283 -3.07 -7.76 21.24
CA ARG A 283 -3.41 -6.39 20.91
C ARG A 283 -3.70 -6.25 19.41
N LEU A 284 -4.87 -5.70 19.08
CA LEU A 284 -5.17 -5.22 17.73
C LEU A 284 -4.39 -3.93 17.46
N ASN A 285 -3.66 -3.89 16.36
CA ASN A 285 -2.86 -2.73 15.93
C ASN A 285 -3.60 -1.89 14.89
N GLY A 286 -3.35 -0.57 14.92
CA GLY A 286 -3.98 0.40 14.04
C GLY A 286 -5.38 0.83 14.48
N ASP A 287 -5.98 1.77 13.73
CA ASP A 287 -7.31 2.30 14.04
C ASP A 287 -8.38 1.21 13.92
N ARG A 288 -9.33 1.18 14.85
CA ARG A 288 -10.38 0.16 14.87
C ARG A 288 -11.43 0.35 13.78
N GLU A 289 -11.71 1.59 13.42
CA GLU A 289 -12.77 1.98 12.49
C GLU A 289 -12.21 2.45 11.14
N GLN A 290 -11.24 3.37 11.15
CA GLN A 290 -10.64 3.96 9.97
C GLN A 290 -9.56 3.03 9.39
N ARG A 291 -9.99 1.93 8.78
CA ARG A 291 -9.09 0.94 8.17
C ARG A 291 -9.63 0.38 6.86
N VAL A 292 -8.74 -0.10 6.03
CA VAL A 292 -9.11 -0.84 4.80
C VAL A 292 -9.90 -2.10 5.16
N PRO A 293 -10.82 -2.54 4.28
CA PRO A 293 -11.78 -3.60 4.61
C PRO A 293 -11.15 -4.91 5.12
N GLY A 294 -10.03 -5.33 4.55
CA GLY A 294 -9.52 -6.70 4.72
C GLY A 294 -8.32 -6.88 5.66
N THR A 295 -7.67 -5.81 6.14
CA THR A 295 -6.42 -5.92 6.90
C THR A 295 -6.65 -5.98 8.40
N VAL A 296 -6.05 -6.99 9.04
CA VAL A 296 -6.01 -7.21 10.49
C VAL A 296 -4.55 -7.38 10.90
N ASN A 297 -4.12 -6.69 11.95
CA ASN A 297 -2.79 -6.86 12.53
C ASN A 297 -2.90 -7.00 14.05
N PHE A 298 -2.36 -8.09 14.56
CA PHE A 298 -2.30 -8.36 16.00
C PHE A 298 -0.86 -8.58 16.44
N CYS A 299 -0.56 -8.20 17.66
CA CYS A 299 0.59 -8.69 18.41
C CYS A 299 0.12 -9.62 19.52
N PHE A 300 0.88 -10.69 19.75
CA PHE A 300 0.68 -11.65 20.82
C PHE A 300 1.93 -11.66 21.69
N GLU A 301 1.78 -11.30 22.97
CA GLU A 301 2.90 -11.24 23.89
C GLU A 301 3.46 -12.64 24.20
N GLY A 302 4.78 -12.72 24.38
CA GLY A 302 5.48 -13.94 24.78
C GLY A 302 5.76 -14.93 23.65
N ILE A 303 5.58 -14.56 22.38
CA ILE A 303 5.88 -15.41 21.22
C ILE A 303 6.69 -14.68 20.16
N GLU A 304 7.27 -15.46 19.25
CA GLU A 304 7.94 -14.97 18.03
C GLU A 304 7.04 -15.11 16.81
N GLY A 305 6.85 -14.01 16.06
CA GLY A 305 5.97 -13.97 14.89
C GLY A 305 6.41 -14.89 13.76
N GLU A 306 7.72 -15.07 13.52
CA GLU A 306 8.22 -16.00 12.51
C GLU A 306 7.84 -17.45 12.84
N SER A 307 7.97 -17.85 14.10
CA SER A 307 7.55 -19.16 14.57
C SER A 307 6.04 -19.36 14.39
N LEU A 308 5.24 -18.33 14.68
CA LEU A 308 3.80 -18.33 14.45
C LEU A 308 3.48 -18.54 12.96
N LEU A 309 4.13 -17.80 12.06
CA LEU A 309 3.91 -17.93 10.61
C LEU A 309 4.27 -19.32 10.09
N LEU A 310 5.41 -19.88 10.50
CA LEU A 310 5.85 -21.21 10.09
C LEU A 310 4.86 -22.31 10.53
N LEU A 311 4.31 -22.18 11.73
CA LEU A 311 3.31 -23.16 12.24
C LEU A 311 1.95 -22.98 11.58
N LEU A 312 1.54 -21.75 11.24
CA LEU A 312 0.34 -21.48 10.47
C LEU A 312 0.45 -22.00 9.03
N ASP A 313 1.60 -21.84 8.37
CA ASP A 313 1.84 -22.42 7.04
C ASP A 313 1.70 -23.95 7.04
N ARG A 314 2.23 -24.64 8.07
CA ARG A 314 2.02 -26.09 8.25
C ARG A 314 0.57 -26.48 8.41
N LYS A 315 -0.30 -25.56 8.84
CA LYS A 315 -1.75 -25.71 8.90
C LYS A 315 -2.43 -25.29 7.58
N GLY A 316 -1.66 -24.85 6.57
CA GLY A 316 -2.16 -24.39 5.29
C GLY A 316 -2.68 -22.94 5.29
N ILE A 317 -2.32 -22.14 6.27
CA ILE A 317 -2.70 -20.72 6.37
C ILE A 317 -1.51 -19.85 5.94
N ALA A 318 -1.63 -19.18 4.81
CA ALA A 318 -0.66 -18.20 4.33
C ALA A 318 -0.98 -16.83 4.94
N ALA A 319 -0.07 -16.32 5.77
CA ALA A 319 -0.16 -15.03 6.45
C ALA A 319 1.23 -14.35 6.49
N SER A 320 1.32 -13.16 7.02
CA SER A 320 2.57 -12.40 7.12
C SER A 320 2.78 -11.82 8.52
N SER A 321 4.03 -11.52 8.87
CA SER A 321 4.33 -10.52 9.89
C SER A 321 4.44 -9.15 9.23
N GLY A 322 4.28 -8.06 9.98
CA GLY A 322 4.44 -6.71 9.43
C GLY A 322 5.74 -6.47 8.66
N SER A 323 6.82 -7.17 9.02
CA SER A 323 8.17 -7.02 8.45
C SER A 323 8.46 -7.86 7.19
N ALA A 324 7.46 -8.39 6.49
CA ALA A 324 7.65 -9.29 5.33
C ALA A 324 8.55 -8.75 4.20
N CYS A 325 8.75 -7.43 4.12
CA CYS A 325 9.62 -6.81 3.10
C CYS A 325 11.11 -6.80 3.49
N THR A 326 11.46 -7.18 4.72
CA THR A 326 12.84 -7.26 5.24
C THR A 326 13.20 -8.69 5.61
N SER A 327 12.82 -9.68 4.78
CA SER A 327 13.17 -11.09 5.00
C SER A 327 14.68 -11.23 5.22
N GLY A 328 15.06 -11.44 6.47
CA GLY A 328 16.46 -11.52 6.92
C GLY A 328 16.87 -10.50 8.01
N SER A 329 16.03 -9.52 8.36
CA SER A 329 16.25 -8.68 9.54
C SER A 329 15.52 -9.26 10.74
N LEU A 330 16.23 -9.42 11.85
CA LEU A 330 15.67 -9.78 13.16
C LEU A 330 14.94 -8.59 13.83
N ASP A 331 14.91 -7.43 13.17
CA ASP A 331 14.28 -6.24 13.71
C ASP A 331 12.74 -6.28 13.50
N PRO A 332 11.96 -5.85 14.50
CA PRO A 332 10.51 -5.75 14.36
C PRO A 332 10.12 -4.69 13.34
N SER A 333 8.86 -4.73 12.91
CA SER A 333 8.31 -3.75 11.97
C SER A 333 8.50 -2.31 12.45
N HIS A 334 9.07 -1.46 11.58
CA HIS A 334 9.17 -0.02 11.83
C HIS A 334 7.80 0.65 12.00
N VAL A 335 6.74 0.09 11.38
CA VAL A 335 5.36 0.56 11.54
C VAL A 335 4.87 0.32 12.95
N LEU A 336 5.09 -0.87 13.51
CA LEU A 336 4.67 -1.22 14.86
C LEU A 336 5.44 -0.41 15.92
N LEU A 337 6.73 -0.15 15.67
CA LEU A 337 7.52 0.76 16.52
C LEU A 337 7.02 2.21 16.41
N ALA A 338 6.62 2.66 15.21
CA ALA A 338 6.12 4.01 15.00
C ALA A 338 4.79 4.28 15.70
N ILE A 339 3.94 3.26 15.90
CA ILE A 339 2.70 3.37 16.71
C ILE A 339 2.94 3.17 18.21
N GLY A 340 4.20 3.13 18.65
CA GLY A 340 4.59 3.11 20.07
C GLY A 340 4.63 1.74 20.72
N LEU A 341 4.61 0.63 19.94
CA LEU A 341 4.77 -0.70 20.53
C LEU A 341 6.19 -0.93 21.03
N PRO A 342 6.36 -1.53 22.20
CA PRO A 342 7.66 -2.02 22.64
C PRO A 342 8.21 -3.07 21.65
N HIS A 343 9.53 -3.09 21.49
CA HIS A 343 10.23 -3.99 20.58
C HIS A 343 9.82 -5.47 20.77
N GLU A 344 9.74 -5.90 22.04
CA GLU A 344 9.38 -7.26 22.44
C GLU A 344 7.97 -7.66 22.01
N VAL A 345 7.01 -6.74 22.13
CA VAL A 345 5.62 -6.95 21.69
C VAL A 345 5.50 -6.97 20.17
N ALA A 346 6.22 -6.06 19.51
CA ALA A 346 6.21 -5.96 18.05
C ALA A 346 6.75 -7.21 17.34
N HIS A 347 7.65 -7.96 17.99
CA HIS A 347 8.14 -9.25 17.49
C HIS A 347 7.06 -10.32 17.38
N GLY A 348 6.06 -10.32 18.25
CA GLY A 348 4.93 -11.28 18.24
C GLY A 348 3.82 -10.92 17.25
N SER A 349 4.12 -10.21 16.15
CA SER A 349 3.12 -9.71 15.23
C SER A 349 2.64 -10.74 14.20
N LEU A 350 1.34 -10.64 13.87
CA LEU A 350 0.66 -11.37 12.80
C LEU A 350 -0.18 -10.38 11.99
N ARG A 351 0.07 -10.30 10.69
CA ARG A 351 -0.82 -9.63 9.75
C ARG A 351 -1.64 -10.67 8.98
N LEU A 352 -2.94 -10.52 9.00
CA LEU A 352 -3.89 -11.23 8.16
C LEU A 352 -4.54 -10.22 7.21
N SER A 353 -4.58 -10.52 5.93
CA SER A 353 -5.27 -9.69 4.95
C SER A 353 -6.14 -10.55 4.06
N VAL A 354 -7.44 -10.40 4.23
CA VAL A 354 -8.47 -11.17 3.53
C VAL A 354 -9.07 -10.35 2.41
N GLY A 355 -9.62 -11.05 1.41
CA GLY A 355 -10.26 -10.45 0.26
C GLY A 355 -11.58 -11.14 -0.08
N GLU A 356 -12.19 -10.74 -1.18
CA GLU A 356 -13.51 -11.18 -1.64
C GLU A 356 -13.59 -12.69 -1.95
N TYR A 357 -12.46 -13.35 -2.15
CA TYR A 357 -12.42 -14.81 -2.38
C TYR A 357 -12.39 -15.64 -1.10
N ASN A 358 -12.21 -15.00 0.07
CA ASN A 358 -12.25 -15.71 1.34
C ASN A 358 -13.67 -16.00 1.82
N THR A 359 -13.83 -16.98 2.71
CA THR A 359 -15.13 -17.47 3.24
C THR A 359 -15.19 -17.39 4.76
N ASP A 360 -16.40 -17.49 5.32
CA ASP A 360 -16.62 -17.49 6.77
C ASP A 360 -16.00 -18.70 7.45
N GLU A 361 -16.03 -19.88 6.79
CA GLU A 361 -15.38 -21.09 7.30
C GLU A 361 -13.87 -20.92 7.39
N GLU A 362 -13.26 -20.21 6.43
CA GLU A 362 -11.83 -19.89 6.49
C GLU A 362 -11.51 -18.97 7.68
N MET A 363 -12.37 -18.01 8.00
CA MET A 363 -12.16 -17.14 9.18
C MET A 363 -12.21 -17.91 10.49
N ALA A 364 -13.18 -18.79 10.65
CA ALA A 364 -13.26 -19.68 11.82
C ALA A 364 -12.01 -20.56 11.93
N TYR A 365 -11.58 -21.13 10.79
CA TYR A 365 -10.37 -21.96 10.72
C TYR A 365 -9.11 -21.19 11.11
N ILE A 366 -8.94 -19.95 10.64
CA ILE A 366 -7.81 -19.08 11.03
C ILE A 366 -7.81 -18.85 12.53
N VAL A 367 -8.94 -18.40 13.10
CA VAL A 367 -9.06 -18.09 14.54
C VAL A 367 -8.69 -19.28 15.41
N ASP A 368 -9.22 -20.46 15.10
CA ASP A 368 -8.97 -21.67 15.89
C ASP A 368 -7.50 -22.09 15.82
N ASN A 369 -6.87 -22.01 14.64
CA ASN A 369 -5.47 -22.38 14.47
C ASN A 369 -4.52 -21.35 15.09
N VAL A 370 -4.80 -20.05 14.97
CA VAL A 370 -3.99 -19.01 15.63
C VAL A 370 -4.02 -19.21 17.15
N ARG A 371 -5.20 -19.45 17.74
CA ARG A 371 -5.35 -19.72 19.19
C ARG A 371 -4.51 -20.93 19.63
N GLN A 372 -4.59 -22.04 18.89
CA GLN A 372 -3.83 -23.24 19.20
C GLN A 372 -2.32 -23.02 19.08
N VAL A 373 -1.88 -22.34 18.03
CA VAL A 373 -0.45 -22.09 17.79
C VAL A 373 0.14 -21.11 18.82
N VAL A 374 -0.59 -20.03 19.16
CA VAL A 374 -0.17 -19.10 20.20
C VAL A 374 -0.05 -19.82 21.56
N ALA A 375 -1.04 -20.63 21.93
CA ALA A 375 -0.99 -21.41 23.17
C ALA A 375 0.21 -22.39 23.19
N TYR A 376 0.46 -23.06 22.07
CA TYR A 376 1.62 -23.94 21.94
C TYR A 376 2.95 -23.18 22.08
N LEU A 377 3.12 -22.07 21.36
CA LEU A 377 4.34 -21.28 21.42
C LEU A 377 4.60 -20.71 22.83
N ARG A 378 3.54 -20.26 23.50
CA ARG A 378 3.64 -19.81 24.90
C ARG A 378 4.06 -20.93 25.83
N SER A 379 3.55 -22.15 25.65
CA SER A 379 3.91 -23.31 26.50
C SER A 379 5.38 -23.74 26.43
N ILE A 380 6.13 -23.24 25.45
CA ILE A 380 7.57 -23.50 25.27
C ILE A 380 8.44 -22.24 25.36
N SER A 381 7.85 -21.09 25.71
CA SER A 381 8.51 -19.79 25.75
C SER A 381 8.99 -19.45 27.16
N PRO A 382 10.31 -19.35 27.41
CA PRO A 382 10.81 -18.88 28.67
C PRO A 382 10.34 -17.46 29.04
N VAL A 383 10.14 -16.61 28.03
CA VAL A 383 9.62 -15.24 28.23
C VAL A 383 8.19 -15.29 28.78
N TRP A 384 7.37 -16.21 28.26
CA TRP A 384 6.01 -16.39 28.75
C TRP A 384 5.97 -16.89 30.19
N ASP A 385 6.86 -17.82 30.56
CA ASP A 385 7.01 -18.30 31.96
C ASP A 385 7.34 -17.13 32.91
N GLU A 386 8.23 -16.21 32.49
CA GLU A 386 8.57 -15.02 33.28
C GLU A 386 7.37 -14.07 33.46
N LEU A 387 6.54 -13.92 32.41
CA LEU A 387 5.33 -13.12 32.46
C LEU A 387 4.28 -13.74 33.38
N GLU A 388 3.98 -15.05 33.24
CA GLU A 388 2.99 -15.75 34.08
C GLU A 388 3.40 -15.78 35.57
N THR A 389 4.68 -15.91 35.85
CA THR A 389 5.20 -15.94 37.24
C THR A 389 5.32 -14.53 37.85
N GLY A 390 5.09 -13.48 37.06
CA GLY A 390 5.23 -12.07 37.50
C GLY A 390 6.72 -11.65 37.68
N ALA A 391 7.66 -12.44 37.19
CA ALA A 391 9.07 -12.05 37.13
C ALA A 391 9.29 -10.90 36.12
N ARG A 392 8.38 -10.78 35.15
CA ARG A 392 8.32 -9.69 34.16
C ARG A 392 6.90 -9.16 34.09
N PRO A 393 6.67 -7.83 33.97
CA PRO A 393 5.34 -7.27 33.76
C PRO A 393 4.83 -7.52 32.35
N HIS A 394 3.53 -7.74 32.20
CA HIS A 394 2.87 -7.67 30.90
C HIS A 394 2.91 -6.25 30.33
N LEU A 395 3.03 -6.13 29.00
CA LEU A 395 3.10 -4.85 28.29
C LEU A 395 1.81 -4.57 27.49
N ILE A 396 0.97 -5.63 27.26
CA ILE A 396 -0.33 -5.54 26.58
C ILE A 396 -1.35 -6.46 27.25
#